data_1a538de16dfe099eb00e9dc4f3202a0c
#
_entry.id   1a538de16dfe099eb00e9dc4f3202a0c
#
_cell.length_a   1.000
_cell.length_b   1.000
_cell.length_c   1.000
_cell.angle_alpha   90.00
_cell.angle_beta   90.00
_cell.angle_gamma   90.00
#
_symmetry.space_group_name_H-M   'P 1'
#
loop_
_entity.id
_entity.type
_entity.pdbx_description
1 polymer ?
#
loop_
_entity_poly.entity_id
_entity_poly.type
_entity_poly.pdbx_seq_one_letter_code
_entity_poly.pdbx_strand_id
1 'polypeptide(L)'
;MEFNRNKAIIGFLRANEEQKFTPIQIAEWLVKTYPEEVKKKAERSKNETLNNITDSSGKDKMMLGILSGEMHKNWFKSIQNQEPNIKKEDYPLRYYYTKETEQVEREYTEKEPNIKEKEIYPKLSDFLLQELGVHSKIINDKCSSNYKGTNGNKWLHPDLVGMEDLTKDWALAIKDCVQQFADKKAKLWSFEVKVVIDSANVRQSFFQALSNSSWANYGYLVASSLVEGKGGSTLRELEILAARHGIGFILLNIKDQVEKGRILIPAKERLEIDWDMANRLVKENKGFESFIGEVRDFCMTGKTRLS
;
A
#
# COMPACT_ATOMS: atom_id res chain seq x y z
N MET A 1 10.52 -23.04 -43.96
CA MET A 1 10.73 -22.81 -42.52
C MET A 1 9.38 -22.66 -41.88
N GLU A 2 9.06 -23.44 -40.85
CA GLU A 2 7.73 -23.41 -40.24
C GLU A 2 7.54 -22.08 -39.48
N PHE A 3 6.37 -21.46 -39.62
CA PHE A 3 6.07 -20.17 -38.98
C PHE A 3 6.09 -20.30 -37.44
N ASN A 4 6.91 -19.50 -36.77
CA ASN A 4 6.99 -19.49 -35.33
C ASN A 4 6.37 -18.19 -34.79
N ARG A 5 5.15 -18.28 -34.29
CA ARG A 5 4.38 -17.17 -33.74
C ARG A 5 5.13 -16.40 -32.63
N ASN A 6 5.77 -17.11 -31.71
CA ASN A 6 6.48 -16.47 -30.62
C ASN A 6 7.65 -15.63 -31.13
N LYS A 7 8.43 -16.13 -32.08
CA LYS A 7 9.50 -15.35 -32.73
C LYS A 7 8.97 -14.12 -33.45
N ALA A 8 7.82 -14.23 -34.12
CA ALA A 8 7.18 -13.10 -34.77
C ALA A 8 6.76 -12.02 -33.77
N ILE A 9 6.14 -12.40 -32.64
CA ILE A 9 5.73 -11.46 -31.58
C ILE A 9 6.95 -10.82 -30.91
N ILE A 10 8.02 -11.58 -30.63
CA ILE A 10 9.28 -11.05 -30.11
C ILE A 10 9.84 -9.99 -31.06
N GLY A 11 9.88 -10.28 -32.36
CA GLY A 11 10.35 -9.35 -33.37
C GLY A 11 9.51 -8.06 -33.43
N PHE A 12 8.19 -8.19 -33.36
CA PHE A 12 7.26 -7.07 -33.32
C PHE A 12 7.47 -6.18 -32.09
N LEU A 13 7.53 -6.76 -30.90
CA LEU A 13 7.73 -5.99 -29.67
C LEU A 13 9.11 -5.31 -29.64
N ARG A 14 10.15 -5.99 -30.13
CA ARG A 14 11.51 -5.43 -30.27
C ARG A 14 11.57 -4.28 -31.25
N ALA A 15 10.83 -4.36 -32.37
CA ALA A 15 10.76 -3.27 -33.36
C ALA A 15 9.99 -2.04 -32.85
N ASN A 16 9.18 -2.22 -31.80
CA ASN A 16 8.39 -1.16 -31.16
C ASN A 16 8.82 -1.00 -29.70
N GLU A 17 10.11 -0.80 -29.48
CA GLU A 17 10.70 -0.65 -28.16
C GLU A 17 9.96 0.42 -27.32
N GLU A 18 9.73 0.15 -26.02
CA GLU A 18 9.00 0.97 -25.05
C GLU A 18 7.50 1.16 -25.34
N GLN A 19 6.98 0.73 -26.47
CA GLN A 19 5.55 0.77 -26.73
C GLN A 19 4.83 -0.43 -26.08
N LYS A 20 3.69 -0.16 -25.47
CA LYS A 20 2.91 -1.15 -24.73
C LYS A 20 1.69 -1.59 -25.54
N PHE A 21 1.56 -2.89 -25.78
CA PHE A 21 0.51 -3.49 -26.60
C PHE A 21 -0.36 -4.42 -25.79
N THR A 22 -1.68 -4.30 -25.91
CA THR A 22 -2.62 -5.26 -25.36
C THR A 22 -2.56 -6.58 -26.15
N PRO A 23 -2.99 -7.73 -25.55
CA PRO A 23 -3.10 -8.99 -26.29
C PRO A 23 -3.89 -8.88 -27.58
N ILE A 24 -4.95 -8.07 -27.59
CA ILE A 24 -5.81 -7.86 -28.76
C ILE A 24 -5.08 -7.10 -29.86
N GLN A 25 -4.32 -6.07 -29.53
CA GLN A 25 -3.51 -5.31 -30.50
C GLN A 25 -2.41 -6.18 -31.13
N ILE A 26 -1.80 -7.08 -30.35
CA ILE A 26 -0.82 -8.04 -30.88
C ILE A 26 -1.52 -9.05 -31.79
N ALA A 27 -2.73 -9.52 -31.44
CA ALA A 27 -3.51 -10.42 -32.27
C ALA A 27 -3.94 -9.75 -33.61
N GLU A 28 -4.38 -8.49 -33.57
CA GLU A 28 -4.70 -7.68 -34.76
C GLU A 28 -3.48 -7.54 -35.68
N TRP A 29 -2.33 -7.25 -35.12
CA TRP A 29 -1.08 -7.19 -35.88
C TRP A 29 -0.74 -8.54 -36.53
N LEU A 30 -0.91 -9.67 -35.82
CA LEU A 30 -0.67 -10.99 -36.35
C LEU A 30 -1.60 -11.32 -37.52
N VAL A 31 -2.90 -11.05 -37.40
CA VAL A 31 -3.90 -11.26 -38.46
C VAL A 31 -3.56 -10.43 -39.70
N LYS A 32 -3.16 -9.17 -39.51
CA LYS A 32 -2.81 -8.26 -40.60
C LYS A 32 -1.48 -8.63 -41.29
N THR A 33 -0.49 -9.08 -40.53
CA THR A 33 0.88 -9.31 -41.04
C THR A 33 1.06 -10.74 -41.58
N TYR A 34 0.37 -11.71 -41.00
CA TYR A 34 0.49 -13.15 -41.33
C TYR A 34 -0.87 -13.80 -41.60
N PRO A 35 -1.67 -13.27 -42.55
CA PRO A 35 -3.04 -13.75 -42.78
C PRO A 35 -3.09 -15.23 -43.15
N GLU A 36 -2.18 -15.72 -44.00
CA GLU A 36 -2.15 -17.10 -44.42
C GLU A 36 -1.84 -18.08 -43.29
N GLU A 37 -0.96 -17.70 -42.36
CA GLU A 37 -0.62 -18.55 -41.22
C GLU A 37 -1.74 -18.57 -40.18
N VAL A 38 -2.43 -17.45 -39.99
CA VAL A 38 -3.64 -17.38 -39.14
C VAL A 38 -4.76 -18.25 -39.74
N LYS A 39 -4.95 -18.22 -41.06
CA LYS A 39 -5.92 -19.06 -41.77
C LYS A 39 -5.61 -20.56 -41.62
N LYS A 40 -4.35 -20.96 -41.83
CA LYS A 40 -3.92 -22.35 -41.59
C LYS A 40 -4.15 -22.79 -40.13
N LYS A 41 -3.96 -21.87 -39.16
CA LYS A 41 -4.26 -22.14 -37.76
C LYS A 41 -5.76 -22.31 -37.53
N ALA A 42 -6.58 -21.47 -38.15
CA ALA A 42 -8.04 -21.60 -38.07
C ALA A 42 -8.55 -22.95 -38.64
N GLU A 43 -8.01 -23.37 -39.79
CA GLU A 43 -8.36 -24.65 -40.45
C GLU A 43 -7.96 -25.87 -39.60
N ARG A 44 -6.88 -25.78 -38.85
CA ARG A 44 -6.42 -26.85 -37.93
C ARG A 44 -7.09 -26.79 -36.55
N SER A 45 -7.91 -25.79 -36.29
CA SER A 45 -8.58 -25.63 -35.02
C SER A 45 -9.69 -26.64 -34.82
N LYS A 46 -9.74 -27.27 -33.65
CA LYS A 46 -10.84 -28.13 -33.21
C LYS A 46 -12.01 -27.35 -32.59
N ASN A 47 -12.02 -26.03 -32.70
CA ASN A 47 -13.07 -25.19 -32.13
C ASN A 47 -14.32 -25.25 -33.03
N GLU A 48 -15.37 -25.92 -32.55
CA GLU A 48 -16.61 -26.10 -33.29
C GLU A 48 -17.29 -24.78 -33.65
N THR A 49 -17.24 -23.78 -32.77
CA THR A 49 -17.82 -22.47 -33.05
C THR A 49 -17.11 -21.76 -34.19
N LEU A 50 -15.79 -21.85 -34.26
CA LEU A 50 -14.99 -21.28 -35.36
C LEU A 50 -15.30 -21.97 -36.68
N ASN A 51 -15.46 -23.28 -36.64
CA ASN A 51 -15.72 -24.10 -37.86
C ASN A 51 -17.11 -23.84 -38.42
N ASN A 52 -18.08 -23.45 -37.62
CA ASN A 52 -19.45 -23.14 -38.01
C ASN A 52 -19.63 -21.73 -38.60
N ILE A 53 -18.63 -20.85 -38.50
CA ILE A 53 -18.68 -19.50 -39.08
C ILE A 53 -18.37 -19.60 -40.57
N THR A 54 -19.28 -19.13 -41.42
CA THR A 54 -19.16 -19.18 -42.89
C THR A 54 -18.55 -17.93 -43.48
N ASP A 55 -18.73 -16.77 -42.84
CA ASP A 55 -18.20 -15.49 -43.31
C ASP A 55 -16.73 -15.28 -42.85
N SER A 56 -15.91 -14.63 -43.69
CA SER A 56 -14.51 -14.36 -43.39
C SER A 56 -14.33 -13.37 -42.26
N SER A 57 -15.19 -12.36 -42.17
CA SER A 57 -15.14 -11.30 -41.13
C SER A 57 -15.44 -11.88 -39.74
N GLY A 58 -16.39 -12.80 -39.62
CA GLY A 58 -16.71 -13.50 -38.38
C GLY A 58 -15.56 -14.41 -37.96
N LYS A 59 -14.93 -15.14 -38.91
CA LYS A 59 -13.76 -15.96 -38.64
C LYS A 59 -12.59 -15.13 -38.12
N ASP A 60 -12.30 -13.98 -38.72
CA ASP A 60 -11.24 -13.09 -38.30
C ASP A 60 -11.47 -12.57 -36.90
N LYS A 61 -12.69 -12.10 -36.58
CA LYS A 61 -13.05 -11.64 -35.22
C LYS A 61 -12.88 -12.75 -34.18
N MET A 62 -13.29 -13.94 -34.49
CA MET A 62 -13.13 -15.06 -33.56
C MET A 62 -11.67 -15.47 -33.39
N MET A 63 -10.88 -15.44 -34.48
CA MET A 63 -9.44 -15.68 -34.39
C MET A 63 -8.71 -14.63 -33.57
N LEU A 64 -9.12 -13.36 -33.60
CA LEU A 64 -8.60 -12.33 -32.70
C LEU A 64 -8.84 -12.70 -31.23
N GLY A 65 -10.05 -13.16 -30.89
CA GLY A 65 -10.38 -13.63 -29.55
C GLY A 65 -9.54 -14.84 -29.11
N ILE A 66 -9.36 -15.83 -30.00
CA ILE A 66 -8.56 -17.03 -29.72
C ILE A 66 -7.09 -16.65 -29.53
N LEU A 67 -6.50 -15.86 -30.45
CA LEU A 67 -5.10 -15.47 -30.40
C LEU A 67 -4.78 -14.62 -29.19
N SER A 68 -5.64 -13.64 -28.86
CA SER A 68 -5.49 -12.82 -27.66
C SER A 68 -5.68 -13.63 -26.38
N GLY A 69 -6.63 -14.55 -26.39
CA GLY A 69 -6.90 -15.46 -25.29
C GLY A 69 -5.77 -16.44 -24.99
N GLU A 70 -4.96 -16.80 -25.97
CA GLU A 70 -3.78 -17.66 -25.78
C GLU A 70 -2.60 -16.94 -25.14
N MET A 71 -2.61 -15.60 -25.08
CA MET A 71 -1.54 -14.78 -24.51
C MET A 71 -1.70 -14.59 -23.00
N HIS A 72 -1.69 -15.71 -22.25
CA HIS A 72 -1.84 -15.75 -20.79
C HIS A 72 -0.52 -16.01 -20.05
N LYS A 73 -0.62 -16.19 -18.73
CA LYS A 73 0.51 -16.35 -17.82
C LYS A 73 1.55 -17.39 -18.26
N ASN A 74 1.10 -18.55 -18.77
CA ASN A 74 2.01 -19.62 -19.21
C ASN A 74 2.69 -19.30 -20.54
N TRP A 75 1.96 -18.66 -21.47
CA TRP A 75 2.53 -18.16 -22.70
C TRP A 75 3.57 -17.07 -22.43
N PHE A 76 3.28 -16.13 -21.54
CA PHE A 76 4.22 -15.08 -21.18
C PHE A 76 5.52 -15.64 -20.62
N LYS A 77 5.46 -16.62 -19.71
CA LYS A 77 6.65 -17.31 -19.22
C LYS A 77 7.50 -17.92 -20.35
N SER A 78 6.83 -18.57 -21.31
CA SER A 78 7.50 -19.18 -22.45
C SER A 78 8.20 -18.15 -23.35
N ILE A 79 7.60 -16.98 -23.57
CA ILE A 79 8.19 -15.93 -24.41
C ILE A 79 9.29 -15.18 -23.67
N GLN A 80 9.14 -14.95 -22.37
CA GLN A 80 10.13 -14.31 -21.50
C GLN A 80 11.40 -15.14 -21.36
N ASN A 81 11.29 -16.48 -21.35
CA ASN A 81 12.44 -17.38 -21.35
C ASN A 81 13.26 -17.30 -22.67
N GLN A 82 12.61 -16.92 -23.79
CA GLN A 82 13.28 -16.75 -25.08
C GLN A 82 13.86 -15.33 -25.25
N GLU A 83 13.20 -14.35 -24.65
CA GLU A 83 13.59 -12.94 -24.70
C GLU A 83 13.28 -12.27 -23.34
N PRO A 84 14.28 -12.19 -22.44
CA PRO A 84 14.11 -11.64 -21.08
C PRO A 84 13.69 -10.15 -21.05
N ASN A 85 13.99 -9.42 -22.14
CA ASN A 85 13.66 -8.01 -22.25
C ASN A 85 12.17 -7.75 -22.54
N ILE A 86 11.37 -8.80 -22.77
CA ILE A 86 9.92 -8.66 -22.86
C ILE A 86 9.33 -8.64 -21.45
N LYS A 87 8.66 -7.56 -21.15
CA LYS A 87 7.97 -7.30 -19.87
C LYS A 87 6.46 -7.29 -20.08
N LYS A 88 5.71 -7.37 -18.99
CA LYS A 88 4.25 -7.23 -19.00
C LYS A 88 3.79 -6.26 -17.93
N GLU A 89 2.67 -5.62 -18.19
CA GLU A 89 1.87 -4.84 -17.25
C GLU A 89 0.52 -5.55 -17.06
N ASP A 90 0.02 -5.72 -15.82
CA ASP A 90 -1.14 -6.59 -15.58
C ASP A 90 -2.49 -5.87 -15.65
N TYR A 91 -2.54 -4.52 -15.45
CA TYR A 91 -3.79 -3.76 -15.45
C TYR A 91 -3.65 -2.41 -16.16
N PRO A 92 -4.17 -2.26 -17.40
CA PRO A 92 -4.64 -3.34 -18.30
C PRO A 92 -3.47 -4.21 -18.76
N LEU A 93 -3.74 -5.51 -19.04
CA LEU A 93 -2.71 -6.42 -19.50
C LEU A 93 -2.08 -5.91 -20.80
N ARG A 94 -0.77 -5.64 -20.77
CA ARG A 94 0.02 -5.18 -21.91
C ARG A 94 1.37 -5.86 -21.91
N TYR A 95 1.94 -6.02 -23.11
CA TYR A 95 3.29 -6.55 -23.34
C TYR A 95 4.13 -5.49 -24.04
N TYR A 96 5.41 -5.39 -23.69
CA TYR A 96 6.35 -4.44 -24.28
C TYR A 96 7.78 -4.99 -24.22
N TYR A 97 8.63 -4.45 -25.07
CA TYR A 97 10.06 -4.73 -25.06
C TYR A 97 10.80 -3.52 -24.51
N THR A 98 11.72 -3.76 -23.58
CA THR A 98 12.58 -2.72 -23.04
C THR A 98 14.02 -3.21 -22.92
N LYS A 99 14.99 -2.39 -23.34
CA LYS A 99 16.42 -2.63 -23.10
C LYS A 99 16.86 -2.11 -21.73
N GLU A 100 16.01 -1.37 -21.05
CA GLU A 100 16.29 -1.05 -19.66
C GLU A 100 16.46 -2.35 -18.90
N THR A 101 17.71 -2.71 -18.72
CA THR A 101 18.12 -3.85 -17.92
C THR A 101 17.57 -3.66 -16.52
N GLU A 102 17.23 -4.77 -15.86
CA GLU A 102 16.91 -4.86 -14.41
C GLU A 102 17.90 -4.09 -13.50
N GLN A 103 18.93 -3.46 -14.06
CA GLN A 103 19.83 -2.55 -13.36
C GLN A 103 19.12 -1.27 -12.86
N VAL A 104 18.12 -0.75 -13.55
CA VAL A 104 17.34 0.40 -13.05
C VAL A 104 16.34 -0.07 -11.98
N GLU A 105 15.72 -1.25 -12.16
CA GLU A 105 14.94 -1.86 -11.07
C GLU A 105 15.84 -2.34 -9.90
N ARG A 106 17.09 -2.73 -10.16
CA ARG A 106 18.08 -3.09 -9.13
C ARG A 106 18.75 -1.87 -8.51
N GLU A 107 18.86 -0.74 -9.16
CA GLU A 107 19.27 0.52 -8.53
C GLU A 107 18.21 1.08 -7.59
N TYR A 108 16.91 0.82 -7.83
CA TYR A 108 15.86 1.03 -6.82
C TYR A 108 15.78 -0.10 -5.78
N THR A 109 16.41 -1.25 -6.03
CA THR A 109 16.61 -2.37 -5.07
C THR A 109 18.05 -2.46 -4.57
N GLU A 110 18.93 -1.49 -4.89
CA GLU A 110 20.20 -1.36 -4.20
C GLU A 110 19.91 -1.12 -2.72
N LYS A 111 20.00 -2.24 -1.98
CA LYS A 111 20.12 -2.28 -0.53
C LYS A 111 19.47 -1.07 0.12
N GLU A 112 18.13 -1.09 0.21
CA GLU A 112 17.53 -0.27 1.26
C GLU A 112 18.39 -0.54 2.49
N PRO A 113 18.97 0.47 3.12
CA PRO A 113 19.68 0.26 4.35
C PRO A 113 18.73 -0.56 5.20
N ASN A 114 19.22 -1.55 5.92
CA ASN A 114 18.44 -2.48 6.73
C ASN A 114 17.82 -1.70 7.89
N ILE A 115 16.92 -0.77 7.53
CA ILE A 115 16.23 0.16 8.41
C ILE A 115 15.28 -0.67 9.24
N LYS A 116 15.48 -0.66 10.53
CA LYS A 116 14.57 -1.31 11.48
C LYS A 116 13.42 -0.35 11.79
N GLU A 117 12.22 -0.86 12.02
CA GLU A 117 11.06 -0.05 12.44
C GLU A 117 11.39 0.91 13.59
N LYS A 118 12.24 0.48 14.52
CA LYS A 118 12.70 1.29 15.66
C LYS A 118 13.49 2.55 15.28
N GLU A 119 14.07 2.59 14.09
CA GLU A 119 14.80 3.77 13.58
C GLU A 119 13.83 4.81 13.00
N ILE A 120 12.60 4.39 12.68
CA ILE A 120 11.53 5.26 12.18
C ILE A 120 10.90 6.06 13.33
N TYR A 121 10.79 5.47 14.52
CA TYR A 121 10.04 6.04 15.63
C TYR A 121 10.49 7.44 16.04
N PRO A 122 11.80 7.74 16.24
CA PRO A 122 12.23 9.10 16.59
C PRO A 122 11.86 10.13 15.51
N LYS A 123 12.05 9.79 14.24
CA LYS A 123 11.72 10.67 13.11
C LYS A 123 10.22 10.92 12.99
N LEU A 124 9.43 9.89 13.26
CA LEU A 124 7.98 10.03 13.33
C LEU A 124 7.60 10.97 14.49
N SER A 125 8.17 10.79 15.67
CA SER A 125 7.91 11.66 16.81
C SER A 125 8.22 13.13 16.50
N ASP A 126 9.35 13.40 15.85
CA ASP A 126 9.75 14.75 15.42
C ASP A 126 8.73 15.33 14.40
N PHE A 127 8.34 14.54 13.41
CA PHE A 127 7.35 14.95 12.42
C PHE A 127 5.99 15.26 13.07
N LEU A 128 5.52 14.39 13.96
CA LEU A 128 4.25 14.56 14.65
C LEU A 128 4.22 15.82 15.50
N LEU A 129 5.30 16.11 16.23
CA LEU A 129 5.38 17.29 17.06
C LEU A 129 5.47 18.58 16.24
N GLN A 130 6.29 18.58 15.19
CA GLN A 130 6.57 19.80 14.42
C GLN A 130 5.46 20.16 13.45
N GLU A 131 4.87 19.17 12.78
CA GLU A 131 3.87 19.40 11.73
C GLU A 131 2.43 19.31 12.24
N LEU A 132 2.18 18.53 13.29
CA LEU A 132 0.83 18.27 13.78
C LEU A 132 0.60 18.72 15.24
N GLY A 133 1.64 19.12 15.96
CA GLY A 133 1.53 19.47 17.38
C GLY A 133 1.17 18.27 18.28
N VAL A 134 1.44 17.06 17.81
CA VAL A 134 1.12 15.81 18.53
C VAL A 134 2.33 15.36 19.32
N HIS A 135 2.21 15.35 20.62
CA HIS A 135 3.19 14.75 21.53
C HIS A 135 3.06 13.24 21.52
N SER A 136 4.13 12.51 21.26
CA SER A 136 4.07 11.05 21.07
C SER A 136 4.89 10.26 22.06
N LYS A 137 4.53 8.98 22.23
CA LYS A 137 5.23 8.01 23.07
C LYS A 137 5.30 6.67 22.38
N ILE A 138 6.51 6.06 22.38
CA ILE A 138 6.75 4.73 21.85
C ILE A 138 6.20 3.70 22.83
N ILE A 139 5.45 2.73 22.32
CA ILE A 139 4.93 1.61 23.10
C ILE A 139 5.84 0.39 22.88
N ASN A 140 6.41 -0.11 23.96
CA ASN A 140 7.31 -1.27 23.88
C ASN A 140 6.49 -2.56 24.09
N ASP A 141 6.48 -3.41 23.08
CA ASP A 141 5.86 -4.75 23.09
C ASP A 141 6.38 -5.66 24.22
N LYS A 142 7.67 -5.53 24.57
CA LYS A 142 8.31 -6.30 25.65
C LYS A 142 7.79 -5.95 27.05
N CYS A 143 7.10 -4.82 27.20
CA CYS A 143 6.49 -4.39 28.45
C CYS A 143 5.04 -4.90 28.60
N SER A 144 4.56 -5.76 27.72
CA SER A 144 3.24 -6.36 27.79
C SER A 144 3.22 -7.59 28.65
N SER A 145 2.26 -7.67 29.57
CA SER A 145 2.03 -8.84 30.44
C SER A 145 1.35 -10.01 29.73
N ASN A 146 0.68 -9.75 28.61
CA ASN A 146 -0.08 -10.73 27.83
C ASN A 146 0.81 -11.37 26.75
N TYR A 147 1.80 -12.16 27.17
CA TYR A 147 2.68 -12.85 26.23
C TYR A 147 2.08 -14.18 25.79
N LYS A 148 1.44 -14.21 24.63
CA LYS A 148 0.85 -15.41 24.01
C LYS A 148 1.71 -15.96 22.86
N GLY A 149 2.99 -16.26 23.13
CA GLY A 149 3.89 -16.84 22.14
C GLY A 149 4.41 -15.85 21.08
N THR A 150 5.10 -16.38 20.08
CA THR A 150 5.67 -15.58 18.98
C THR A 150 4.54 -14.86 18.20
N ASN A 151 4.62 -13.53 18.09
CA ASN A 151 3.59 -12.66 17.50
C ASN A 151 2.25 -12.55 18.25
N GLY A 152 2.11 -13.09 19.48
CA GLY A 152 0.87 -13.01 20.25
C GLY A 152 0.41 -11.59 20.56
N ASN A 153 1.33 -10.63 20.58
CA ASN A 153 1.06 -9.22 20.86
C ASN A 153 0.93 -8.34 19.61
N LYS A 154 1.13 -8.90 18.41
CA LYS A 154 1.16 -8.14 17.15
C LYS A 154 -0.09 -7.30 16.86
N TRP A 155 -1.25 -7.73 17.39
CA TRP A 155 -2.55 -7.11 17.18
C TRP A 155 -3.13 -6.48 18.47
N LEU A 156 -2.29 -6.26 19.49
CA LEU A 156 -2.78 -5.84 20.80
C LEU A 156 -2.57 -4.35 21.06
N HIS A 157 -1.47 -3.77 20.60
CA HIS A 157 -1.16 -2.37 20.87
C HIS A 157 -0.44 -1.74 19.69
N PRO A 158 -0.57 -0.41 19.53
CA PRO A 158 0.14 0.35 18.49
C PRO A 158 1.64 0.45 18.80
N ASP A 159 2.44 0.81 17.79
CA ASP A 159 3.86 1.08 17.95
C ASP A 159 4.11 2.42 18.65
N LEU A 160 3.33 3.45 18.29
CA LEU A 160 3.34 4.76 18.96
C LEU A 160 1.93 5.19 19.29
N VAL A 161 1.84 5.99 20.35
CA VAL A 161 0.62 6.70 20.76
C VAL A 161 0.90 8.18 20.81
N GLY A 162 -0.12 9.01 20.67
CA GLY A 162 0.04 10.46 20.69
C GLY A 162 -1.11 11.18 21.35
N MET A 163 -0.82 12.37 21.83
CA MET A 163 -1.77 13.33 22.38
C MET A 163 -1.60 14.67 21.71
N GLU A 164 -2.67 15.21 21.18
CA GLU A 164 -2.78 16.57 20.67
C GLU A 164 -3.42 17.47 21.73
N ASP A 165 -2.73 18.57 22.08
CA ASP A 165 -3.26 19.59 22.98
C ASP A 165 -4.16 20.56 22.20
N LEU A 166 -5.48 20.46 22.40
CA LEU A 166 -6.46 21.36 21.78
C LEU A 166 -6.49 22.75 22.42
N THR A 167 -5.87 22.92 23.58
CA THR A 167 -5.96 24.11 24.40
C THR A 167 -4.75 25.02 24.32
N LYS A 168 -3.75 24.69 23.50
CA LYS A 168 -2.43 25.33 23.43
C LYS A 168 -2.53 26.86 23.37
N ASP A 169 -3.40 27.40 22.53
CA ASP A 169 -3.53 28.83 22.27
C ASP A 169 -4.75 29.49 22.97
N TRP A 170 -5.41 28.75 23.86
CA TRP A 170 -6.62 29.24 24.53
C TRP A 170 -6.26 30.14 25.74
N ALA A 171 -7.05 31.19 25.92
CA ALA A 171 -6.99 32.01 27.13
C ALA A 171 -7.34 31.16 28.37
N LEU A 172 -6.73 31.49 29.51
CA LEU A 172 -6.93 30.76 30.78
C LEU A 172 -8.42 30.62 31.15
N ALA A 173 -9.19 31.69 31.00
CA ALA A 173 -10.63 31.66 31.27
C ALA A 173 -11.41 30.65 30.41
N ILE A 174 -10.97 30.43 29.15
CA ILE A 174 -11.58 29.42 28.28
C ILE A 174 -11.16 28.04 28.73
N LYS A 175 -9.90 27.82 29.09
CA LYS A 175 -9.40 26.54 29.63
C LYS A 175 -10.17 26.13 30.89
N ASP A 176 -10.42 27.06 31.78
CA ASP A 176 -11.18 26.85 33.01
C ASP A 176 -12.66 26.51 32.69
N CYS A 177 -13.24 27.24 31.75
CA CYS A 177 -14.62 26.99 31.30
C CYS A 177 -14.77 25.58 30.72
N VAL A 178 -13.91 25.16 29.80
CA VAL A 178 -13.91 23.83 29.18
C VAL A 178 -13.74 22.73 30.24
N GLN A 179 -12.93 23.00 31.28
CA GLN A 179 -12.78 22.07 32.40
C GLN A 179 -14.07 21.89 33.19
N GLN A 180 -14.81 22.96 33.43
CA GLN A 180 -16.10 22.92 34.15
C GLN A 180 -17.19 22.23 33.34
N PHE A 181 -17.19 22.40 32.02
CA PHE A 181 -18.12 21.73 31.10
C PHE A 181 -17.73 20.30 30.77
N ALA A 182 -16.60 19.77 31.28
CA ALA A 182 -16.06 18.46 31.00
C ALA A 182 -15.88 18.16 29.49
N ASP A 183 -15.57 19.18 28.71
CA ASP A 183 -15.33 19.04 27.28
C ASP A 183 -13.87 18.60 27.00
N LYS A 184 -13.62 18.20 25.75
CA LYS A 184 -12.35 17.60 25.33
C LYS A 184 -11.23 18.64 25.31
N LYS A 185 -10.15 18.39 26.05
CA LYS A 185 -8.91 19.18 26.03
C LYS A 185 -7.84 18.57 25.13
N ALA A 186 -7.96 17.29 24.82
CA ALA A 186 -6.99 16.55 24.04
C ALA A 186 -7.67 15.61 23.05
N LYS A 187 -6.95 15.28 21.97
CA LYS A 187 -7.27 14.17 21.08
C LYS A 187 -6.18 13.13 21.16
N LEU A 188 -6.58 11.86 21.08
CA LEU A 188 -5.69 10.71 21.16
C LEU A 188 -5.42 10.14 19.79
N TRP A 189 -4.17 9.77 19.55
CA TRP A 189 -3.66 9.31 18.28
C TRP A 189 -2.99 7.96 18.43
N SER A 190 -3.13 7.09 17.44
CA SER A 190 -2.55 5.76 17.37
C SER A 190 -1.82 5.57 16.05
N PHE A 191 -0.59 5.07 16.11
CA PHE A 191 0.25 4.87 14.93
C PHE A 191 0.78 3.44 14.88
N GLU A 192 0.55 2.80 13.76
CA GLU A 192 1.17 1.53 13.39
C GLU A 192 2.25 1.82 12.34
N VAL A 193 3.49 1.36 12.58
CA VAL A 193 4.65 1.69 11.77
C VAL A 193 5.14 0.47 11.00
N LYS A 194 5.45 0.66 9.74
CA LYS A 194 6.07 -0.34 8.87
C LYS A 194 7.26 0.28 8.15
N VAL A 195 8.27 -0.53 7.87
CA VAL A 195 9.40 -0.07 7.04
C VAL A 195 8.93 0.13 5.61
N VAL A 196 8.25 -0.86 5.04
CA VAL A 196 7.78 -0.85 3.66
C VAL A 196 6.33 -1.30 3.60
N ILE A 197 5.53 -0.58 2.83
CA ILE A 197 4.19 -1.02 2.42
C ILE A 197 4.24 -1.35 0.93
N ASP A 198 3.75 -2.53 0.57
CA ASP A 198 3.64 -3.05 -0.78
C ASP A 198 2.32 -3.79 -1.01
N SER A 199 2.10 -4.28 -2.21
CA SER A 199 0.87 -5.01 -2.57
C SER A 199 0.67 -6.32 -1.82
N ALA A 200 1.72 -6.91 -1.23
CA ALA A 200 1.64 -8.15 -0.49
C ALA A 200 1.21 -7.95 0.96
N ASN A 201 1.60 -6.82 1.57
CA ASN A 201 1.40 -6.56 3.00
C ASN A 201 0.39 -5.44 3.31
N VAL A 202 -0.03 -4.64 2.32
CA VAL A 202 -0.88 -3.44 2.51
C VAL A 202 -2.14 -3.71 3.33
N ARG A 203 -2.88 -4.78 3.01
CA ARG A 203 -4.11 -5.12 3.76
C ARG A 203 -3.82 -5.53 5.19
N GLN A 204 -2.83 -6.39 5.39
CA GLN A 204 -2.46 -6.85 6.73
C GLN A 204 -2.05 -5.68 7.62
N SER A 205 -1.19 -4.80 7.12
CA SER A 205 -0.70 -3.63 7.84
C SER A 205 -1.83 -2.63 8.15
N PHE A 206 -2.73 -2.41 7.18
CA PHE A 206 -3.88 -1.55 7.36
C PHE A 206 -4.83 -2.06 8.45
N PHE A 207 -5.18 -3.35 8.42
CA PHE A 207 -6.07 -3.94 9.44
C PHE A 207 -5.41 -4.03 10.81
N GLN A 208 -4.08 -4.11 10.87
CA GLN A 208 -3.34 -3.98 12.12
C GLN A 208 -3.48 -2.57 12.69
N ALA A 209 -3.26 -1.52 11.89
CA ALA A 209 -3.48 -0.12 12.29
C ALA A 209 -4.94 0.12 12.75
N LEU A 210 -5.91 -0.44 12.02
CA LEU A 210 -7.33 -0.34 12.39
C LEU A 210 -7.62 -1.00 13.75
N SER A 211 -7.15 -2.23 13.96
CA SER A 211 -7.33 -2.97 15.22
C SER A 211 -6.69 -2.24 16.40
N ASN A 212 -5.49 -1.69 16.21
CA ASN A 212 -4.71 -1.06 17.27
C ASN A 212 -5.15 0.37 17.58
N SER A 213 -6.13 0.93 16.90
CA SER A 213 -6.52 2.35 17.01
C SER A 213 -7.97 2.58 17.47
N SER A 214 -8.74 1.56 17.84
CA SER A 214 -10.16 1.73 18.24
C SER A 214 -10.34 2.64 19.47
N TRP A 215 -9.35 2.68 20.34
CA TRP A 215 -9.28 3.49 21.55
C TRP A 215 -8.88 4.96 21.31
N ALA A 216 -8.53 5.35 20.08
CA ALA A 216 -8.01 6.67 19.75
C ALA A 216 -8.97 7.45 18.83
N ASN A 217 -8.88 8.79 18.86
CA ASN A 217 -9.61 9.66 17.93
C ASN A 217 -9.09 9.52 16.50
N TYR A 218 -7.78 9.34 16.33
CA TYR A 218 -7.14 9.16 15.03
C TYR A 218 -6.27 7.90 15.01
N GLY A 219 -6.40 7.12 13.96
CA GLY A 219 -5.54 5.98 13.68
C GLY A 219 -4.78 6.19 12.37
N TYR A 220 -3.49 5.94 12.37
CA TYR A 220 -2.64 6.05 11.20
C TYR A 220 -1.79 4.81 10.98
N LEU A 221 -1.69 4.40 9.71
CA LEU A 221 -0.61 3.56 9.23
C LEU A 221 0.53 4.49 8.76
N VAL A 222 1.75 4.20 9.18
CA VAL A 222 2.96 4.97 8.81
C VAL A 222 3.93 4.05 8.11
N ALA A 223 4.54 4.50 7.02
CA ALA A 223 5.60 3.77 6.36
C ALA A 223 6.76 4.67 5.98
N SER A 224 7.98 4.12 5.96
CA SER A 224 9.14 4.85 5.43
C SER A 224 9.29 4.69 3.92
N SER A 225 8.64 3.69 3.33
CA SER A 225 8.63 3.45 1.90
C SER A 225 7.28 2.88 1.46
N LEU A 226 6.80 3.33 0.32
CA LEU A 226 5.62 2.80 -0.36
C LEU A 226 6.06 2.25 -1.70
N VAL A 227 6.01 0.92 -1.85
CA VAL A 227 6.31 0.24 -3.10
C VAL A 227 5.01 0.08 -3.88
N GLU A 228 4.92 0.81 -4.97
CA GLU A 228 3.74 0.74 -5.81
C GLU A 228 3.70 -0.58 -6.58
N GLY A 229 2.57 -1.26 -6.45
CA GLY A 229 2.21 -2.32 -7.36
C GLY A 229 1.94 -1.75 -8.77
N LYS A 230 1.77 -2.64 -9.75
CA LYS A 230 1.52 -2.23 -11.12
C LYS A 230 0.31 -1.30 -11.22
N GLY A 231 0.53 -0.12 -11.81
CA GLY A 231 -0.52 0.88 -12.01
C GLY A 231 -0.95 1.65 -10.75
N GLY A 232 -0.08 1.78 -9.74
CA GLY A 232 -0.40 2.54 -8.52
C GLY A 232 -1.39 1.80 -7.60
N SER A 233 -1.39 0.45 -7.63
CA SER A 233 -2.41 -0.36 -6.96
C SER A 233 -2.30 -0.33 -5.43
N THR A 234 -1.12 -0.11 -4.87
CA THR A 234 -0.91 -0.13 -3.42
C THR A 234 -1.54 1.09 -2.75
N LEU A 235 -1.26 2.30 -3.27
CA LEU A 235 -1.88 3.53 -2.75
C LEU A 235 -3.39 3.52 -2.97
N ARG A 236 -3.87 3.07 -4.13
CA ARG A 236 -5.30 2.96 -4.40
C ARG A 236 -6.01 2.01 -3.44
N GLU A 237 -5.38 0.89 -3.07
CA GLU A 237 -5.93 -0.02 -2.06
C GLU A 237 -6.01 0.66 -0.70
N LEU A 238 -4.97 1.41 -0.29
CA LEU A 238 -5.00 2.22 0.94
C LEU A 238 -6.13 3.25 0.91
N GLU A 239 -6.33 3.96 -0.20
CA GLU A 239 -7.42 4.95 -0.36
C GLU A 239 -8.79 4.30 -0.19
N ILE A 240 -9.02 3.12 -0.79
CA ILE A 240 -10.29 2.38 -0.68
C ILE A 240 -10.55 1.94 0.77
N LEU A 241 -9.54 1.41 1.44
CA LEU A 241 -9.65 0.96 2.83
C LEU A 241 -9.84 2.15 3.78
N ALA A 242 -9.08 3.23 3.57
CA ALA A 242 -9.17 4.47 4.36
C ALA A 242 -10.56 5.12 4.26
N ALA A 243 -11.13 5.20 3.06
CA ALA A 243 -12.47 5.74 2.84
C ALA A 243 -13.54 4.98 3.64
N ARG A 244 -13.37 3.65 3.82
CA ARG A 244 -14.31 2.79 4.55
C ARG A 244 -14.11 2.81 6.07
N HIS A 245 -12.85 2.85 6.52
CA HIS A 245 -12.49 2.59 7.91
C HIS A 245 -11.93 3.82 8.65
N GLY A 246 -11.62 4.90 7.94
CA GLY A 246 -11.16 6.15 8.53
C GLY A 246 -9.71 6.15 9.03
N ILE A 247 -8.91 5.12 8.71
CA ILE A 247 -7.47 5.10 9.03
C ILE A 247 -6.71 5.93 8.00
N GLY A 248 -5.82 6.82 8.46
CA GLY A 248 -4.96 7.61 7.60
C GLY A 248 -3.67 6.90 7.21
N PHE A 249 -2.94 7.49 6.26
CA PHE A 249 -1.63 7.00 5.86
C PHE A 249 -0.61 8.14 5.80
N ILE A 250 0.50 7.95 6.50
CA ILE A 250 1.66 8.86 6.51
C ILE A 250 2.83 8.15 5.82
N LEU A 251 3.41 8.81 4.81
CA LEU A 251 4.68 8.40 4.22
C LEU A 251 5.78 9.28 4.82
N LEU A 252 6.70 8.66 5.57
CA LEU A 252 7.78 9.33 6.27
C LEU A 252 9.08 9.17 5.48
N ASN A 253 9.64 10.26 4.99
CA ASN A 253 10.92 10.20 4.28
C ASN A 253 12.09 10.16 5.26
N ILE A 254 12.74 8.99 5.39
CA ILE A 254 13.86 8.80 6.33
C ILE A 254 15.20 9.25 5.73
N LYS A 255 15.31 9.26 4.40
CA LYS A 255 16.56 9.54 3.68
C LYS A 255 16.77 11.04 3.45
N ASP A 256 15.69 11.80 3.35
CA ASP A 256 15.75 13.23 3.08
C ASP A 256 15.72 14.03 4.40
N GLN A 257 16.66 14.96 4.55
CA GLN A 257 16.70 15.87 5.71
C GLN A 257 15.77 17.07 5.54
N VAL A 258 15.34 17.36 4.31
CA VAL A 258 14.52 18.54 3.97
C VAL A 258 13.04 18.17 4.01
N GLU A 259 12.64 17.07 3.37
CA GLU A 259 11.26 16.60 3.34
C GLU A 259 11.06 15.46 4.35
N LYS A 260 10.63 15.80 5.57
CA LYS A 260 10.53 14.86 6.70
C LYS A 260 9.44 13.81 6.53
N GLY A 261 8.35 14.14 5.88
CA GLY A 261 7.21 13.26 5.68
C GLY A 261 5.98 14.01 5.20
N ARG A 262 4.96 13.27 4.77
CA ARG A 262 3.68 13.83 4.34
C ARG A 262 2.52 12.90 4.65
N ILE A 263 1.37 13.48 4.97
CA ILE A 263 0.11 12.77 5.08
C ILE A 263 -0.42 12.56 3.66
N LEU A 264 -0.38 11.32 3.17
CA LEU A 264 -0.95 10.98 1.87
C LEU A 264 -2.46 10.80 1.94
N ILE A 265 -2.96 10.24 3.05
CA ILE A 265 -4.38 10.03 3.29
C ILE A 265 -4.67 10.50 4.71
N PRO A 266 -5.51 11.54 4.89
CA PRO A 266 -5.88 12.00 6.23
C PRO A 266 -6.79 10.98 6.93
N ALA A 267 -6.55 10.77 8.22
CA ALA A 267 -7.45 9.95 9.04
C ALA A 267 -8.76 10.69 9.30
N LYS A 268 -9.84 9.92 9.43
CA LYS A 268 -11.14 10.42 9.84
C LYS A 268 -11.26 10.42 11.36
N GLU A 269 -11.68 11.54 11.95
CA GLU A 269 -11.86 11.62 13.39
C GLU A 269 -12.96 10.67 13.88
N ARG A 270 -12.67 9.92 14.94
CA ARG A 270 -13.64 9.19 15.73
C ARG A 270 -14.05 10.05 16.93
N LEU A 271 -15.32 10.36 17.02
CA LEU A 271 -15.86 11.16 18.12
C LEU A 271 -15.95 10.33 19.41
N GLU A 272 -16.19 9.03 19.29
CA GLU A 272 -16.28 8.09 20.40
C GLU A 272 -15.00 7.27 20.51
N ILE A 273 -14.50 7.16 21.74
CA ILE A 273 -13.32 6.36 22.09
C ILE A 273 -13.80 5.06 22.72
N ASP A 274 -13.22 3.94 22.31
CA ASP A 274 -13.41 2.64 22.93
C ASP A 274 -12.60 2.57 24.24
N TRP A 275 -13.25 3.04 25.33
CA TRP A 275 -12.64 3.05 26.65
C TRP A 275 -12.40 1.66 27.22
N ASP A 276 -13.16 0.64 26.82
CA ASP A 276 -12.94 -0.74 27.24
C ASP A 276 -11.65 -1.29 26.63
N MET A 277 -11.40 -0.98 25.36
CA MET A 277 -10.12 -1.30 24.72
C MET A 277 -8.96 -0.54 25.38
N ALA A 278 -9.11 0.75 25.65
CA ALA A 278 -8.09 1.53 26.36
C ALA A 278 -7.81 0.94 27.75
N ASN A 279 -8.83 0.58 28.51
CA ASN A 279 -8.68 -0.05 29.82
C ASN A 279 -7.97 -1.40 29.75
N ARG A 280 -8.22 -2.20 28.71
CA ARG A 280 -7.50 -3.45 28.47
C ARG A 280 -6.01 -3.17 28.22
N LEU A 281 -5.69 -2.20 27.36
CA LEU A 281 -4.30 -1.84 27.05
C LEU A 281 -3.53 -1.32 28.26
N VAL A 282 -4.17 -0.52 29.14
CA VAL A 282 -3.59 -0.06 30.41
C VAL A 282 -3.19 -1.26 31.28
N LYS A 283 -4.04 -2.28 31.37
CA LYS A 283 -3.74 -3.49 32.18
C LYS A 283 -2.66 -4.36 31.55
N GLU A 284 -2.53 -4.36 30.24
CA GLU A 284 -1.65 -5.26 29.49
C GLU A 284 -0.26 -4.66 29.24
N ASN A 285 -0.13 -3.32 29.13
CA ASN A 285 1.14 -2.68 28.76
C ASN A 285 1.45 -1.46 29.64
N LYS A 286 2.55 -1.53 30.39
CA LYS A 286 3.01 -0.45 31.30
C LYS A 286 3.36 0.84 30.56
N GLY A 287 3.82 0.78 29.32
CA GLY A 287 4.10 1.96 28.49
C GLY A 287 2.81 2.71 28.16
N PHE A 288 1.75 1.96 27.81
CA PHE A 288 0.43 2.53 27.57
C PHE A 288 -0.22 3.08 28.85
N GLU A 289 -0.08 2.36 29.98
CA GLU A 289 -0.51 2.85 31.29
C GLU A 289 0.13 4.20 31.64
N SER A 290 1.45 4.30 31.46
CA SER A 290 2.16 5.55 31.67
C SER A 290 1.67 6.68 30.73
N PHE A 291 1.40 6.38 29.47
CA PHE A 291 0.85 7.35 28.51
C PHE A 291 -0.51 7.88 28.96
N ILE A 292 -1.43 7.00 29.35
CA ILE A 292 -2.76 7.41 29.86
C ILE A 292 -2.63 8.23 31.16
N GLY A 293 -1.65 7.90 32.02
CA GLY A 293 -1.32 8.71 33.18
C GLY A 293 -0.91 10.13 32.82
N GLU A 294 -0.09 10.29 31.80
CA GLU A 294 0.37 11.60 31.28
C GLU A 294 -0.77 12.40 30.64
N VAL A 295 -1.66 11.74 29.89
CA VAL A 295 -2.90 12.34 29.34
C VAL A 295 -3.81 12.84 30.49
N ARG A 296 -3.99 12.03 31.54
CA ARG A 296 -4.76 12.42 32.72
C ARG A 296 -4.14 13.65 33.40
N ASP A 297 -2.84 13.62 33.62
CA ASP A 297 -2.14 14.74 34.27
C ASP A 297 -2.25 16.02 33.44
N PHE A 298 -2.16 15.92 32.11
CA PHE A 298 -2.42 17.05 31.20
C PHE A 298 -3.86 17.55 31.33
N CYS A 299 -4.87 16.67 31.31
CA CYS A 299 -6.26 17.09 31.47
C CYS A 299 -6.53 17.80 32.79
N MET A 300 -5.83 17.41 33.86
CA MET A 300 -5.95 18.03 35.19
C MET A 300 -5.19 19.32 35.33
N THR A 301 -3.97 19.43 34.76
CA THR A 301 -3.04 20.53 35.05
C THR A 301 -2.79 21.47 33.86
N GLY A 302 -3.19 21.06 32.64
CA GLY A 302 -2.87 21.76 31.40
C GLY A 302 -1.38 21.70 31.02
N LYS A 303 -0.59 20.83 31.68
CA LYS A 303 0.84 20.68 31.39
C LYS A 303 1.14 19.29 30.84
N THR A 304 1.77 19.21 29.67
CA THR A 304 2.25 17.94 29.14
C THR A 304 3.67 17.62 29.59
N ARG A 305 3.94 16.35 29.84
CA ARG A 305 5.28 15.79 30.07
C ARG A 305 5.72 14.91 28.89
N LEU A 306 4.84 14.72 27.92
CA LEU A 306 5.18 14.02 26.67
C LEU A 306 6.17 14.87 25.88
N SER A 307 7.23 14.25 25.40
CA SER A 307 8.29 14.90 24.58
C SER A 307 7.95 14.79 23.09
#